data_00230a0c63529fff7e210435514a1296
#
_entry.id   00230a0c63529fff7e210435514a1296
#
_cell.length_a   1.000
_cell.length_b   1.000
_cell.length_c   1.000
_cell.angle_alpha   90.00
_cell.angle_beta   90.00
_cell.angle_gamma   90.00
#
_symmetry.space_group_name_H-M   'P 1'
#
loop_
_entity.id
_entity.type
_entity.pdbx_description
1 polymer ?
#
loop_
_entity_poly.entity_id
_entity_poly.type
_entity_poly.pdbx_seq_one_letter_code
_entity_poly.pdbx_strand_id
1 'polypeptide(L)'
;MARRSLLRNPAEAALVRALLAQLRRTPRTALTAFRLVDRLLPRLRQVANRNLELALPEAPRAEIIDGCFESLARVAAMMASFPDIDKFNVHNMIRYEGFEHFEAAKRAGKGVLFATAHLGNWEFSAFAHALMAEPMSIVVRPLDNPILDEIAARYRSLSGNKLIGRGKDFLRPLIAALHRNEAVGILIDQNVTADRGIFIDFFGRPACVDSGFARLAARTGAAVIPGYALWSDDESRYILHFDPPVTITGDVQIDTQAIHARLESAIRQHPDQWLWNHRRWKTRPPGEPPLY
;
A
#
# COMPACT_ATOMS: atom_id res chain seq x y z
N MET A 1 12.28 14.64 -14.79
CA MET A 1 13.53 13.87 -14.93
C MET A 1 13.32 12.41 -15.40
N ALA A 2 12.12 11.87 -15.42
CA ALA A 2 11.83 10.44 -15.70
C ALA A 2 12.03 9.95 -17.16
N ARG A 3 11.86 10.80 -18.18
CA ARG A 3 11.98 10.38 -19.60
C ARG A 3 13.36 9.92 -20.08
N ARG A 4 14.41 9.99 -19.24
CA ARG A 4 15.79 9.64 -19.65
C ARG A 4 16.23 8.21 -19.32
N SER A 5 15.50 7.44 -18.53
CA SER A 5 15.94 6.10 -18.08
C SER A 5 15.68 5.00 -19.11
N LEU A 6 14.51 4.99 -19.75
CA LEU A 6 14.18 4.03 -20.83
C LEU A 6 15.09 4.19 -22.06
N LEU A 7 15.61 5.40 -22.29
CA LEU A 7 16.55 5.69 -23.39
C LEU A 7 18.00 5.33 -23.04
N ARG A 8 18.34 5.17 -21.75
CA ARG A 8 19.71 4.86 -21.31
C ARG A 8 20.06 3.37 -21.37
N ASN A 9 19.07 2.49 -21.22
CA ASN A 9 19.27 1.04 -21.32
C ASN A 9 18.10 0.38 -22.07
N PRO A 10 18.07 0.47 -23.41
CA PRO A 10 16.96 -0.06 -24.20
C PRO A 10 16.80 -1.58 -24.10
N ALA A 11 17.88 -2.33 -23.88
CA ALA A 11 17.84 -3.78 -23.73
C ALA A 11 17.15 -4.18 -22.41
N GLU A 12 17.49 -3.53 -21.30
CA GLU A 12 16.83 -3.74 -20.01
C GLU A 12 15.36 -3.35 -20.07
N ALA A 13 15.04 -2.22 -20.70
CA ALA A 13 13.66 -1.78 -20.91
C ALA A 13 12.84 -2.79 -21.74
N ALA A 14 13.46 -3.38 -22.79
CA ALA A 14 12.82 -4.42 -23.59
C ALA A 14 12.58 -5.69 -22.78
N LEU A 15 13.55 -6.12 -21.97
CA LEU A 15 13.42 -7.27 -21.08
C LEU A 15 12.30 -7.08 -20.06
N VAL A 16 12.25 -5.93 -19.38
CA VAL A 16 11.20 -5.62 -18.41
C VAL A 16 9.82 -5.63 -19.08
N ARG A 17 9.69 -5.04 -20.28
CA ARG A 17 8.41 -5.06 -21.03
C ARG A 17 8.02 -6.48 -21.44
N ALA A 18 8.97 -7.31 -21.85
CA ALA A 18 8.72 -8.71 -22.19
C ALA A 18 8.24 -9.51 -20.98
N LEU A 19 8.87 -9.30 -19.82
CA LEU A 19 8.44 -9.92 -18.55
C LEU A 19 7.03 -9.48 -18.15
N LEU A 20 6.71 -8.19 -18.24
CA LEU A 20 5.36 -7.70 -17.96
C LEU A 20 4.32 -8.26 -18.93
N ALA A 21 4.66 -8.34 -20.25
CA ALA A 21 3.80 -8.97 -21.24
C ALA A 21 3.57 -10.46 -20.97
N GLN A 22 4.59 -11.15 -20.47
CA GLN A 22 4.47 -12.56 -20.05
C GLN A 22 3.58 -12.70 -18.82
N LEU A 23 3.77 -11.87 -17.79
CA LEU A 23 2.92 -11.87 -16.58
C LEU A 23 1.46 -11.59 -16.92
N ARG A 24 1.20 -10.68 -17.86
CA ARG A 24 -0.13 -10.35 -18.37
C ARG A 24 -0.81 -11.52 -19.06
N ARG A 25 -0.07 -12.27 -19.90
CA ARG A 25 -0.61 -13.43 -20.65
C ARG A 25 -0.82 -14.66 -19.77
N THR A 26 0.05 -14.85 -18.79
CA THR A 26 0.07 -16.04 -17.92
C THR A 26 0.31 -15.59 -16.47
N PRO A 27 -0.72 -15.07 -15.76
CA PRO A 27 -0.58 -14.58 -14.39
C PRO A 27 0.01 -15.62 -13.41
N ARG A 28 -0.21 -16.92 -13.67
CA ARG A 28 0.37 -18.02 -12.88
C ARG A 28 1.91 -18.04 -12.91
N THR A 29 2.54 -17.47 -13.95
CA THR A 29 4.01 -17.35 -13.99
C THR A 29 4.54 -16.36 -12.95
N ALA A 30 3.74 -15.38 -12.52
CA ALA A 30 4.09 -14.52 -11.41
C ALA A 30 4.32 -15.33 -10.14
N LEU A 31 3.43 -16.24 -9.80
CA LEU A 31 3.55 -17.09 -8.63
C LEU A 31 4.84 -17.93 -8.67
N THR A 32 5.15 -18.55 -9.81
CA THR A 32 6.40 -19.30 -10.00
C THR A 32 7.62 -18.42 -9.84
N ALA A 33 7.60 -17.20 -10.42
CA ALA A 33 8.69 -16.25 -10.30
C ALA A 33 8.91 -15.80 -8.84
N PHE A 34 7.85 -15.49 -8.11
CA PHE A 34 7.96 -15.08 -6.70
C PHE A 34 8.38 -16.23 -5.78
N ARG A 35 7.97 -17.47 -6.04
CA ARG A 35 8.50 -18.65 -5.34
C ARG A 35 10.00 -18.85 -5.60
N LEU A 36 10.46 -18.53 -6.80
CA LEU A 36 11.91 -18.54 -7.11
C LEU A 36 12.63 -17.41 -6.37
N VAL A 37 12.07 -16.20 -6.34
CA VAL A 37 12.61 -15.06 -5.57
C VAL A 37 12.74 -15.42 -4.09
N ASP A 38 11.73 -16.03 -3.49
CA ASP A 38 11.76 -16.51 -2.10
C ASP A 38 12.94 -17.47 -1.85
N ARG A 39 13.16 -18.42 -2.77
CA ARG A 39 14.28 -19.40 -2.69
C ARG A 39 15.66 -18.75 -2.88
N LEU A 40 15.76 -17.80 -3.81
CA LEU A 40 17.03 -17.15 -4.16
C LEU A 40 17.42 -16.02 -3.19
N LEU A 41 16.44 -15.42 -2.51
CA LEU A 41 16.64 -14.32 -1.57
C LEU A 41 16.16 -14.69 -0.16
N PRO A 42 16.81 -15.67 0.51
CA PRO A 42 16.39 -16.18 1.82
C PRO A 42 16.33 -15.08 2.90
N ARG A 43 17.05 -13.98 2.69
CA ARG A 43 17.01 -12.80 3.58
C ARG A 43 15.61 -12.19 3.69
N LEU A 44 14.80 -12.20 2.63
CA LEU A 44 13.44 -11.66 2.66
C LEU A 44 12.56 -12.54 3.58
N ARG A 45 12.66 -13.86 3.42
CA ARG A 45 11.97 -14.84 4.26
C ARG A 45 12.43 -14.76 5.73
N GLN A 46 13.73 -14.55 5.97
CA GLN A 46 14.26 -14.37 7.33
C GLN A 46 13.67 -13.13 8.01
N VAL A 47 13.57 -12.00 7.30
CA VAL A 47 12.94 -10.78 7.82
C VAL A 47 11.46 -11.03 8.12
N ALA A 48 10.73 -11.68 7.22
CA ALA A 48 9.32 -12.01 7.41
C ALA A 48 9.12 -12.93 8.63
N ASN A 49 9.93 -13.98 8.76
CA ASN A 49 9.89 -14.87 9.91
C ASN A 49 10.16 -14.12 11.22
N ARG A 50 11.19 -13.24 11.23
CA ARG A 50 11.51 -12.43 12.42
C ARG A 50 10.37 -11.48 12.79
N ASN A 51 9.73 -10.85 11.82
CA ASN A 51 8.56 -9.99 12.06
C ASN A 51 7.38 -10.79 12.65
N LEU A 52 7.12 -11.98 12.14
CA LEU A 52 6.05 -12.86 12.65
C LEU A 52 6.36 -13.36 14.07
N GLU A 53 7.60 -13.72 14.38
CA GLU A 53 8.01 -14.04 15.76
C GLU A 53 7.72 -12.90 16.73
N LEU A 54 7.91 -11.67 16.28
CA LEU A 54 7.69 -10.47 17.09
C LEU A 54 6.19 -10.13 17.25
N ALA A 55 5.40 -10.30 16.20
CA ALA A 55 4.02 -9.82 16.11
C ALA A 55 2.97 -10.91 16.39
N LEU A 56 3.20 -12.12 15.90
CA LEU A 56 2.26 -13.25 15.94
C LEU A 56 3.02 -14.55 16.28
N PRO A 57 3.57 -14.70 17.49
CA PRO A 57 4.46 -15.81 17.83
C PRO A 57 3.82 -17.19 17.66
N GLU A 58 2.52 -17.30 17.92
CA GLU A 58 1.77 -18.56 17.86
C GLU A 58 1.21 -18.89 16.46
N ALA A 59 1.38 -17.98 15.48
CA ALA A 59 0.79 -18.16 14.16
C ALA A 59 1.60 -19.16 13.30
N PRO A 60 0.98 -19.82 12.31
CA PRO A 60 1.65 -20.73 11.37
C PRO A 60 2.53 -19.94 10.39
N ARG A 61 3.73 -19.56 10.86
CA ARG A 61 4.62 -18.61 10.17
C ARG A 61 4.98 -19.02 8.74
N ALA A 62 5.22 -20.30 8.50
CA ALA A 62 5.60 -20.78 7.18
C ALA A 62 4.49 -20.53 6.16
N GLU A 63 3.25 -20.85 6.53
CA GLU A 63 2.05 -20.67 5.69
C GLU A 63 1.77 -19.20 5.42
N ILE A 64 1.88 -18.35 6.46
CA ILE A 64 1.70 -16.89 6.32
C ILE A 64 2.76 -16.31 5.38
N ILE A 65 4.02 -16.74 5.47
CA ILE A 65 5.09 -16.26 4.59
C ILE A 65 4.84 -16.71 3.15
N ASP A 66 4.42 -17.95 2.94
CA ASP A 66 4.08 -18.45 1.60
C ASP A 66 2.92 -17.64 1.00
N GLY A 67 1.87 -17.36 1.78
CA GLY A 67 0.77 -16.48 1.38
C GLY A 67 1.21 -15.05 1.07
N CYS A 68 2.14 -14.48 1.86
CA CYS A 68 2.72 -13.16 1.59
C CYS A 68 3.39 -13.11 0.21
N PHE A 69 4.20 -14.10 -0.16
CA PHE A 69 4.82 -14.15 -1.49
C PHE A 69 3.79 -14.38 -2.59
N GLU A 70 2.74 -15.13 -2.33
CA GLU A 70 1.62 -15.31 -3.27
C GLU A 70 0.86 -14.00 -3.46
N SER A 71 0.57 -13.26 -2.39
CA SER A 71 -0.05 -11.93 -2.45
C SER A 71 0.80 -10.98 -3.30
N LEU A 72 2.12 -10.94 -3.08
CA LEU A 72 3.05 -10.14 -3.92
C LEU A 72 3.03 -10.54 -5.39
N ALA A 73 2.93 -11.83 -5.68
CA ALA A 73 2.80 -12.32 -7.06
C ALA A 73 1.49 -11.83 -7.70
N ARG A 74 0.37 -11.86 -6.96
CA ARG A 74 -0.92 -11.30 -7.41
C ARG A 74 -0.84 -9.80 -7.64
N VAL A 75 -0.13 -9.04 -6.78
CA VAL A 75 0.11 -7.59 -7.00
C VAL A 75 0.84 -7.34 -8.32
N ALA A 76 1.92 -8.07 -8.57
CA ALA A 76 2.71 -7.92 -9.78
C ALA A 76 1.93 -8.29 -11.05
N ALA A 77 1.20 -9.42 -11.02
CA ALA A 77 0.39 -9.89 -12.14
C ALA A 77 -0.76 -8.91 -12.46
N MET A 78 -1.44 -8.42 -11.42
CA MET A 78 -2.53 -7.46 -11.57
C MET A 78 -2.01 -6.13 -12.14
N MET A 79 -0.89 -5.62 -11.61
CA MET A 79 -0.29 -4.39 -12.12
C MET A 79 0.13 -4.53 -13.60
N ALA A 80 0.66 -5.68 -14.01
CA ALA A 80 0.96 -5.95 -15.41
C ALA A 80 -0.28 -5.90 -16.31
N SER A 81 -1.46 -6.16 -15.78
CA SER A 81 -2.74 -6.16 -16.48
C SER A 81 -3.44 -4.79 -16.52
N PHE A 82 -2.96 -3.77 -15.81
CA PHE A 82 -3.59 -2.43 -15.79
C PHE A 82 -3.91 -1.84 -17.16
N PRO A 83 -3.06 -2.03 -18.22
CA PRO A 83 -3.40 -1.53 -19.55
C PRO A 83 -4.65 -2.14 -20.19
N ASP A 84 -5.16 -3.28 -19.68
CA ASP A 84 -6.36 -3.96 -20.18
C ASP A 84 -7.60 -3.71 -19.31
N ILE A 85 -7.42 -3.00 -18.19
CA ILE A 85 -8.48 -2.76 -17.22
C ILE A 85 -9.05 -1.36 -17.43
N ASP A 86 -10.36 -1.30 -17.60
CA ASP A 86 -11.12 -0.06 -17.75
C ASP A 86 -12.38 -0.07 -16.86
N LYS A 87 -13.18 0.99 -16.96
CA LYS A 87 -14.43 1.15 -16.19
C LYS A 87 -15.51 0.10 -16.52
N PHE A 88 -15.41 -0.61 -17.63
CA PHE A 88 -16.40 -1.61 -18.05
C PHE A 88 -16.09 -3.01 -17.52
N ASN A 89 -14.81 -3.32 -17.31
CA ASN A 89 -14.39 -4.65 -16.89
C ASN A 89 -13.82 -4.73 -15.45
N VAL A 90 -13.49 -3.61 -14.82
CA VAL A 90 -12.92 -3.57 -13.45
C VAL A 90 -13.79 -4.28 -12.43
N HIS A 91 -15.12 -4.20 -12.55
CA HIS A 91 -16.09 -4.82 -11.64
C HIS A 91 -16.05 -6.37 -11.64
N ASN A 92 -15.46 -6.98 -12.66
CA ASN A 92 -15.25 -8.42 -12.69
C ASN A 92 -14.12 -8.88 -11.76
N MET A 93 -13.22 -7.97 -11.39
CA MET A 93 -11.99 -8.27 -10.65
C MET A 93 -12.01 -7.76 -9.21
N ILE A 94 -12.91 -6.81 -8.92
CA ILE A 94 -13.01 -6.17 -7.60
C ILE A 94 -14.42 -5.65 -7.36
N ARG A 95 -14.86 -5.71 -6.10
CA ARG A 95 -16.06 -5.04 -5.61
C ARG A 95 -15.75 -4.25 -4.36
N TYR A 96 -16.64 -3.31 -4.01
CA TYR A 96 -16.56 -2.61 -2.74
C TYR A 96 -17.23 -3.38 -1.60
N GLU A 97 -16.72 -3.11 -0.39
CA GLU A 97 -17.37 -3.36 0.88
C GLU A 97 -17.18 -2.13 1.77
N GLY A 98 -18.29 -1.61 2.37
CA GLY A 98 -18.25 -0.37 3.17
C GLY A 98 -18.13 0.92 2.33
N PHE A 99 -18.54 0.91 1.04
CA PHE A 99 -18.46 2.08 0.17
C PHE A 99 -19.27 3.27 0.68
N GLU A 100 -20.33 3.02 1.46
CA GLU A 100 -21.15 4.02 2.12
C GLU A 100 -20.37 4.96 3.03
N HIS A 101 -19.25 4.49 3.61
CA HIS A 101 -18.35 5.33 4.43
C HIS A 101 -17.67 6.40 3.57
N PHE A 102 -17.23 6.03 2.36
CA PHE A 102 -16.67 6.97 1.41
C PHE A 102 -17.73 7.99 0.95
N GLU A 103 -18.93 7.53 0.57
CA GLU A 103 -20.00 8.42 0.14
C GLU A 103 -20.40 9.41 1.24
N ALA A 104 -20.51 8.95 2.49
CA ALA A 104 -20.81 9.82 3.63
C ALA A 104 -19.72 10.89 3.84
N ALA A 105 -18.44 10.49 3.75
CA ALA A 105 -17.31 11.40 3.85
C ALA A 105 -17.29 12.44 2.70
N LYS A 106 -17.60 12.02 1.48
CA LYS A 106 -17.72 12.93 0.32
C LYS A 106 -18.86 13.94 0.50
N ARG A 107 -20.00 13.51 1.05
CA ARG A 107 -21.12 14.43 1.36
C ARG A 107 -20.76 15.46 2.44
N ALA A 108 -19.84 15.12 3.36
CA ALA A 108 -19.33 16.07 4.36
C ALA A 108 -18.45 17.18 3.77
N GLY A 109 -17.92 17.00 2.54
CA GLY A 109 -17.29 18.07 1.75
C GLY A 109 -15.88 18.49 2.19
N LYS A 110 -15.19 17.67 3.02
CA LYS A 110 -13.86 18.01 3.55
C LYS A 110 -12.72 17.16 2.93
N GLY A 111 -13.03 16.38 1.90
CA GLY A 111 -12.10 15.43 1.30
C GLY A 111 -11.99 14.13 2.08
N VAL A 112 -11.38 13.13 1.44
CA VAL A 112 -11.18 11.81 2.02
C VAL A 112 -9.69 11.48 2.05
N LEU A 113 -9.19 11.06 3.21
CA LEU A 113 -7.81 10.65 3.41
C LEU A 113 -7.78 9.15 3.70
N PHE A 114 -7.43 8.34 2.70
CA PHE A 114 -7.32 6.90 2.87
C PHE A 114 -6.02 6.53 3.59
N ALA A 115 -6.17 5.91 4.77
CA ALA A 115 -5.10 5.25 5.48
C ALA A 115 -4.96 3.82 4.95
N THR A 116 -3.86 3.50 4.31
CA THR A 116 -3.67 2.16 3.74
C THR A 116 -2.30 1.57 4.11
N ALA A 117 -2.15 0.28 3.86
CA ALA A 117 -0.96 -0.51 4.14
C ALA A 117 -0.56 -1.31 2.90
N HIS A 118 0.66 -1.88 2.93
CA HIS A 118 1.07 -2.90 1.95
C HIS A 118 0.36 -4.23 2.26
N LEU A 119 -0.98 -4.18 2.34
CA LEU A 119 -1.91 -5.26 2.64
C LEU A 119 -2.76 -5.55 1.41
N GLY A 120 -2.84 -6.81 1.01
CA GLY A 120 -3.52 -7.24 -0.20
C GLY A 120 -2.94 -6.62 -1.45
N ASN A 121 -3.77 -6.01 -2.29
CA ASN A 121 -3.33 -5.36 -3.52
C ASN A 121 -3.50 -3.84 -3.45
N TRP A 122 -2.58 -3.18 -2.78
CA TRP A 122 -2.56 -1.71 -2.63
C TRP A 122 -2.43 -0.96 -3.97
N GLU A 123 -1.82 -1.56 -4.99
CA GLU A 123 -1.72 -0.96 -6.32
C GLU A 123 -3.08 -0.97 -7.02
N PHE A 124 -3.77 -2.11 -6.97
CA PHE A 124 -5.08 -2.27 -7.60
C PHE A 124 -6.19 -1.55 -6.83
N SER A 125 -6.09 -1.42 -5.51
CA SER A 125 -7.00 -0.64 -4.67
C SER A 125 -7.19 0.78 -5.21
N ALA A 126 -6.09 1.53 -5.36
CA ALA A 126 -6.13 2.90 -5.86
C ALA A 126 -6.54 2.98 -7.35
N PHE A 127 -6.07 2.03 -8.16
CA PHE A 127 -6.36 1.97 -9.59
C PHE A 127 -7.85 1.70 -9.84
N ALA A 128 -8.42 0.71 -9.17
CA ALA A 128 -9.82 0.32 -9.29
C ALA A 128 -10.75 1.42 -8.75
N HIS A 129 -10.43 2.00 -7.59
CA HIS A 129 -11.23 3.11 -7.04
C HIS A 129 -11.34 4.27 -8.04
N ALA A 130 -10.24 4.60 -8.72
CA ALA A 130 -10.26 5.65 -9.73
C ALA A 130 -11.18 5.34 -10.93
N LEU A 131 -11.29 4.08 -11.33
CA LEU A 131 -12.17 3.66 -12.43
C LEU A 131 -13.63 3.51 -12.02
N MET A 132 -13.88 3.12 -10.76
CA MET A 132 -15.22 2.79 -10.24
C MET A 132 -15.92 3.99 -9.59
N ALA A 133 -15.18 4.96 -9.08
CA ALA A 133 -15.71 6.13 -8.38
C ALA A 133 -15.06 7.43 -8.87
N GLU A 134 -13.85 7.75 -8.39
CA GLU A 134 -13.16 8.99 -8.78
C GLU A 134 -11.63 8.84 -8.70
N PRO A 135 -10.87 9.51 -9.58
CA PRO A 135 -9.43 9.60 -9.47
C PRO A 135 -9.00 10.28 -8.17
N MET A 136 -7.90 9.77 -7.59
CA MET A 136 -7.35 10.27 -6.34
C MET A 136 -5.89 10.73 -6.49
N SER A 137 -5.39 11.46 -5.51
CA SER A 137 -3.96 11.73 -5.36
C SER A 137 -3.32 10.62 -4.52
N ILE A 138 -2.30 9.96 -5.05
CA ILE A 138 -1.56 8.90 -4.34
C ILE A 138 -0.12 9.32 -4.08
N VAL A 139 0.32 9.17 -2.83
CA VAL A 139 1.69 9.46 -2.44
C VAL A 139 2.57 8.28 -2.81
N VAL A 140 3.58 8.53 -3.64
CA VAL A 140 4.49 7.50 -4.13
C VAL A 140 5.93 7.82 -3.75
N ARG A 141 6.71 6.76 -3.53
CA ARG A 141 8.16 6.81 -3.48
C ARG A 141 8.70 6.24 -4.79
N PRO A 142 9.71 6.85 -5.43
CA PRO A 142 10.37 6.28 -6.59
C PRO A 142 10.92 4.88 -6.28
N LEU A 143 10.79 3.96 -7.23
CA LEU A 143 11.42 2.65 -7.15
C LEU A 143 12.93 2.78 -7.40
N ASP A 144 13.72 1.88 -6.81
CA ASP A 144 15.18 1.92 -6.93
C ASP A 144 15.65 1.68 -8.38
N ASN A 145 14.91 0.86 -9.15
CA ASN A 145 15.14 0.69 -10.58
C ASN A 145 14.36 1.76 -11.37
N PRO A 146 15.02 2.67 -12.09
CA PRO A 146 14.36 3.79 -12.78
C PRO A 146 13.47 3.36 -13.96
N ILE A 147 13.71 2.19 -14.56
CA ILE A 147 12.87 1.65 -15.64
C ILE A 147 11.55 1.14 -15.05
N LEU A 148 11.62 0.38 -13.96
CA LEU A 148 10.44 -0.08 -13.23
C LEU A 148 9.66 1.10 -12.68
N ASP A 149 10.33 2.13 -12.17
CA ASP A 149 9.68 3.35 -11.65
C ASP A 149 8.88 4.08 -12.74
N GLU A 150 9.47 4.26 -13.92
CA GLU A 150 8.79 4.92 -15.05
C GLU A 150 7.57 4.12 -15.52
N ILE A 151 7.71 2.78 -15.62
CA ILE A 151 6.59 1.90 -16.01
C ILE A 151 5.50 1.91 -14.94
N ALA A 152 5.87 1.79 -13.66
CA ALA A 152 4.94 1.83 -12.55
C ALA A 152 4.18 3.16 -12.50
N ALA A 153 4.87 4.28 -12.65
CA ALA A 153 4.26 5.60 -12.69
C ALA A 153 3.25 5.72 -13.85
N ARG A 154 3.64 5.25 -15.05
CA ARG A 154 2.75 5.22 -16.20
C ARG A 154 1.49 4.39 -15.93
N TYR A 155 1.64 3.17 -15.40
CA TYR A 155 0.52 2.25 -15.16
C TYR A 155 -0.44 2.78 -14.09
N ARG A 156 0.09 3.31 -12.98
CA ARG A 156 -0.73 3.94 -11.93
C ARG A 156 -1.55 5.13 -12.44
N SER A 157 -1.04 5.84 -13.47
CA SER A 157 -1.72 7.01 -14.04
C SER A 157 -2.78 6.65 -15.10
N LEU A 158 -2.85 5.39 -15.58
CA LEU A 158 -3.85 4.99 -16.61
C LEU A 158 -5.29 5.15 -16.14
N SER A 159 -5.55 5.01 -14.83
CA SER A 159 -6.87 5.23 -14.24
C SER A 159 -7.22 6.70 -13.98
N GLY A 160 -6.32 7.64 -14.27
CA GLY A 160 -6.50 9.07 -13.98
C GLY A 160 -5.93 9.52 -12.62
N ASN A 161 -5.36 8.63 -11.83
CA ASN A 161 -4.74 8.96 -10.55
C ASN A 161 -3.57 9.95 -10.70
N LYS A 162 -3.46 10.88 -9.75
CA LYS A 162 -2.39 11.87 -9.66
C LYS A 162 -1.28 11.36 -8.74
N LEU A 163 -0.06 11.20 -9.25
CA LEU A 163 1.08 10.73 -8.47
C LEU A 163 1.80 11.89 -7.80
N ILE A 164 1.91 11.86 -6.48
CA ILE A 164 2.60 12.86 -5.68
C ILE A 164 3.87 12.24 -5.09
N GLY A 165 5.03 12.64 -5.62
CA GLY A 165 6.33 12.21 -5.09
C GLY A 165 6.65 12.86 -3.74
N ARG A 166 7.30 12.13 -2.83
CA ARG A 166 7.78 12.66 -1.54
C ARG A 166 8.97 13.62 -1.76
N GLY A 167 8.69 14.92 -1.92
CA GLY A 167 9.67 16.02 -2.01
C GLY A 167 9.44 17.06 -0.92
N LYS A 168 10.18 18.18 -0.93
CA LYS A 168 10.08 19.22 0.10
C LYS A 168 8.66 19.79 0.24
N ASP A 169 7.93 19.92 -0.86
CA ASP A 169 6.61 20.56 -0.91
C ASP A 169 5.46 19.57 -1.16
N PHE A 170 5.65 18.27 -0.89
CA PHE A 170 4.65 17.24 -1.24
C PHE A 170 3.31 17.40 -0.49
N LEU A 171 3.30 18.05 0.67
CA LEU A 171 2.07 18.27 1.45
C LEU A 171 1.13 19.28 0.80
N ARG A 172 1.67 20.30 0.11
CA ARG A 172 0.86 21.35 -0.49
C ARG A 172 -0.16 20.84 -1.51
N PRO A 173 0.19 20.01 -2.49
CA PRO A 173 -0.79 19.44 -3.42
C PRO A 173 -1.81 18.52 -2.74
N LEU A 174 -1.44 17.81 -1.66
CA LEU A 174 -2.36 16.95 -0.90
C LEU A 174 -3.42 17.80 -0.17
N ILE A 175 -2.99 18.86 0.53
CA ILE A 175 -3.89 19.79 1.22
C ILE A 175 -4.84 20.43 0.19
N ALA A 176 -4.32 20.88 -0.95
CA ALA A 176 -5.15 21.45 -2.01
C ALA A 176 -6.17 20.47 -2.58
N ALA A 177 -5.82 19.18 -2.73
CA ALA A 177 -6.74 18.13 -3.17
C ALA A 177 -7.87 17.92 -2.15
N LEU A 178 -7.53 17.79 -0.85
CA LEU A 178 -8.51 17.62 0.21
C LEU A 178 -9.47 18.80 0.32
N HIS A 179 -8.97 20.06 0.20
CA HIS A 179 -9.81 21.26 0.19
C HIS A 179 -10.75 21.33 -1.02
N ARG A 180 -10.43 20.64 -2.12
CA ARG A 180 -11.36 20.47 -3.27
C ARG A 180 -12.29 19.27 -3.10
N ASN A 181 -12.35 18.69 -1.91
CA ASN A 181 -13.12 17.49 -1.63
C ASN A 181 -12.69 16.27 -2.46
N GLU A 182 -11.41 16.22 -2.88
CA GLU A 182 -10.84 15.07 -3.59
C GLU A 182 -10.34 14.01 -2.58
N ALA A 183 -10.10 12.79 -3.08
CA ALA A 183 -9.52 11.71 -2.27
C ALA A 183 -7.98 11.72 -2.36
N VAL A 184 -7.34 11.35 -1.25
CA VAL A 184 -5.88 11.17 -1.12
C VAL A 184 -5.58 9.84 -0.49
N GLY A 185 -4.71 9.02 -1.08
CA GLY A 185 -4.27 7.72 -0.55
C GLY A 185 -2.81 7.73 -0.12
N ILE A 186 -2.52 7.23 1.09
CA ILE A 186 -1.15 7.15 1.61
C ILE A 186 -0.93 5.80 2.30
N LEU A 187 0.12 5.09 1.88
CA LEU A 187 0.65 3.93 2.59
C LEU A 187 1.43 4.40 3.82
N ILE A 188 1.03 3.96 5.02
CA ILE A 188 1.57 4.47 6.29
C ILE A 188 2.21 3.40 7.17
N ASP A 189 2.24 2.15 6.74
CA ASP A 189 2.63 0.98 7.52
C ASP A 189 4.14 0.72 7.58
N GLN A 190 4.98 1.51 6.90
CA GLN A 190 6.42 1.28 6.87
C GLN A 190 7.17 2.01 8.00
N ASN A 191 8.35 1.45 8.37
CA ASN A 191 9.26 2.04 9.33
C ASN A 191 9.86 3.36 8.82
N VAL A 192 9.98 4.33 9.70
CA VAL A 192 10.74 5.57 9.47
C VAL A 192 11.87 5.72 10.50
N THR A 193 12.78 6.65 10.26
CA THR A 193 13.86 6.99 11.20
C THR A 193 13.34 7.80 12.38
N ALA A 194 14.01 7.73 13.54
CA ALA A 194 13.55 8.35 14.79
C ALA A 194 13.42 9.88 14.71
N ASP A 195 14.24 10.53 13.88
CA ASP A 195 14.17 11.97 13.62
C ASP A 195 12.93 12.42 12.83
N ARG A 196 12.23 11.45 12.20
CA ARG A 196 11.06 11.72 11.34
C ARG A 196 9.77 11.11 11.85
N GLY A 197 9.83 10.31 12.90
CA GLY A 197 8.70 9.53 13.37
C GLY A 197 8.42 9.67 14.85
N ILE A 198 7.31 9.07 15.24
CA ILE A 198 6.93 8.85 16.63
C ILE A 198 6.79 7.35 16.86
N PHE A 199 6.91 6.92 18.11
CA PHE A 199 6.69 5.53 18.49
C PHE A 199 5.23 5.32 18.87
N ILE A 200 4.63 4.28 18.30
CA ILE A 200 3.29 3.79 18.64
C ILE A 200 3.39 2.31 19.00
N ASP A 201 2.39 1.79 19.68
CA ASP A 201 2.22 0.35 19.80
C ASP A 201 1.73 -0.22 18.46
N PHE A 202 2.41 -1.26 17.98
CA PHE A 202 2.01 -2.01 16.79
C PHE A 202 2.35 -3.47 17.01
N PHE A 203 1.34 -4.31 17.15
CA PHE A 203 1.46 -5.71 17.57
C PHE A 203 2.09 -5.87 18.95
N GLY A 204 1.77 -4.99 19.92
CA GLY A 204 2.32 -5.02 21.27
C GLY A 204 3.80 -4.59 21.36
N ARG A 205 4.33 -3.90 20.36
CA ARG A 205 5.73 -3.46 20.31
C ARG A 205 5.87 -2.03 19.79
N PRO A 206 6.80 -1.23 20.35
CA PRO A 206 7.08 0.10 19.86
C PRO A 206 7.56 0.07 18.41
N ALA A 207 6.81 0.70 17.52
CA ALA A 207 7.11 0.84 16.09
C ALA A 207 7.19 2.31 15.71
N CYS A 208 8.27 2.72 15.03
CA CYS A 208 8.45 4.09 14.57
C CYS A 208 7.66 4.31 13.27
N VAL A 209 6.77 5.32 13.27
CA VAL A 209 5.89 5.67 12.17
C VAL A 209 5.90 7.16 11.88
N ASP A 210 5.59 7.53 10.63
CA ASP A 210 5.45 8.93 10.21
C ASP A 210 4.14 9.50 10.78
N SER A 211 4.24 10.57 11.57
CA SER A 211 3.08 11.27 12.14
C SER A 211 2.44 12.30 11.19
N GLY A 212 3.02 12.49 10.02
CA GLY A 212 2.54 13.47 9.02
C GLY A 212 1.13 13.19 8.53
N PHE A 213 0.72 11.93 8.50
CA PHE A 213 -0.64 11.54 8.13
C PHE A 213 -1.69 12.07 9.13
N ALA A 214 -1.51 11.83 10.43
CA ALA A 214 -2.43 12.33 11.47
C ALA A 214 -2.45 13.87 11.50
N ARG A 215 -1.29 14.51 11.35
CA ARG A 215 -1.21 15.98 11.24
C ARG A 215 -1.96 16.52 10.02
N LEU A 216 -1.87 15.83 8.87
CA LEU A 216 -2.61 16.20 7.65
C LEU A 216 -4.12 16.10 7.88
N ALA A 217 -4.58 15.01 8.49
CA ALA A 217 -5.98 14.79 8.84
C ALA A 217 -6.52 15.89 9.77
N ALA A 218 -5.83 16.14 10.87
CA ALA A 218 -6.20 17.18 11.84
C ALA A 218 -6.23 18.59 11.22
N ARG A 219 -5.26 18.90 10.36
CA ARG A 219 -5.17 20.22 9.70
C ARG A 219 -6.28 20.46 8.69
N THR A 220 -6.70 19.44 7.95
CA THR A 220 -7.66 19.58 6.85
C THR A 220 -9.10 19.27 7.27
N GLY A 221 -9.28 18.52 8.35
CA GLY A 221 -10.58 17.98 8.78
C GLY A 221 -11.13 16.92 7.81
N ALA A 222 -10.29 16.38 6.92
CA ALA A 222 -10.66 15.32 6.00
C ALA A 222 -11.04 14.04 6.77
N ALA A 223 -12.03 13.30 6.26
CA ALA A 223 -12.40 12.02 6.85
C ALA A 223 -11.28 10.99 6.63
N VAL A 224 -10.81 10.36 7.71
CA VAL A 224 -9.78 9.31 7.64
C VAL A 224 -10.46 7.97 7.53
N ILE A 225 -10.33 7.31 6.38
CA ILE A 225 -10.92 6.00 6.10
C ILE A 225 -9.79 4.99 5.92
N PRO A 226 -9.67 3.95 6.79
CA PRO A 226 -8.81 2.81 6.48
C PRO A 226 -9.37 2.08 5.25
N GLY A 227 -8.48 1.80 4.27
CA GLY A 227 -8.91 1.16 3.02
C GLY A 227 -7.84 0.21 2.46
N TYR A 228 -8.27 -0.99 2.03
CA TYR A 228 -7.36 -2.04 1.54
C TYR A 228 -8.11 -3.03 0.66
N ALA A 229 -7.46 -3.55 -0.39
CA ALA A 229 -8.05 -4.54 -1.31
C ALA A 229 -7.53 -5.93 -1.00
N LEU A 230 -8.35 -6.79 -0.42
CA LEU A 230 -8.01 -8.17 -0.08
C LEU A 230 -8.47 -9.12 -1.17
N TRP A 231 -7.64 -10.14 -1.45
CA TRP A 231 -8.03 -11.26 -2.29
C TRP A 231 -8.99 -12.18 -1.53
N SER A 232 -10.09 -12.53 -2.15
CA SER A 232 -11.05 -13.53 -1.68
C SER A 232 -10.92 -14.78 -2.56
N ASP A 233 -10.54 -15.91 -1.98
CA ASP A 233 -10.49 -17.19 -2.70
C ASP A 233 -11.90 -17.68 -3.04
N ASP A 234 -12.87 -17.44 -2.15
CA ASP A 234 -14.28 -17.84 -2.35
C ASP A 234 -14.90 -17.12 -3.56
N GLU A 235 -14.59 -15.83 -3.73
CA GLU A 235 -15.12 -15.03 -4.83
C GLU A 235 -14.18 -14.99 -6.04
N SER A 236 -12.96 -15.49 -5.92
CA SER A 236 -11.91 -15.41 -6.94
C SER A 236 -11.68 -14.00 -7.48
N ARG A 237 -11.82 -12.98 -6.61
CA ARG A 237 -11.61 -11.55 -6.91
C ARG A 237 -11.17 -10.77 -5.68
N TYR A 238 -10.83 -9.52 -5.87
CA TYR A 238 -10.54 -8.61 -4.76
C TYR A 238 -11.82 -8.03 -4.15
N ILE A 239 -11.76 -7.75 -2.85
CA ILE A 239 -12.75 -6.96 -2.13
C ILE A 239 -12.03 -5.70 -1.61
N LEU A 240 -12.47 -4.54 -2.07
CA LEU A 240 -11.96 -3.24 -1.61
C LEU A 240 -12.78 -2.80 -0.40
N HIS A 241 -12.21 -3.03 0.78
CA HIS A 241 -12.80 -2.66 2.05
C HIS A 241 -12.57 -1.19 2.35
N PHE A 242 -13.61 -0.52 2.80
CA PHE A 242 -13.55 0.79 3.43
C PHE A 242 -14.13 0.67 4.84
N ASP A 243 -13.26 0.76 5.84
CA ASP A 243 -13.69 0.71 7.24
C ASP A 243 -14.41 2.01 7.64
N PRO A 244 -15.17 2.00 8.74
CA PRO A 244 -15.72 3.22 9.33
C PRO A 244 -14.61 4.26 9.56
N PRO A 245 -14.89 5.57 9.33
CA PRO A 245 -13.92 6.63 9.55
C PRO A 245 -13.34 6.64 10.96
N VAL A 246 -12.05 6.87 11.07
CA VAL A 246 -11.37 7.05 12.36
C VAL A 246 -11.64 8.46 12.87
N THR A 247 -12.08 8.57 14.13
CA THR A 247 -12.24 9.86 14.79
C THR A 247 -10.88 10.51 15.03
N ILE A 248 -10.70 11.74 14.55
CA ILE A 248 -9.47 12.52 14.72
C ILE A 248 -9.69 13.53 15.85
N THR A 249 -8.84 13.45 16.88
CA THR A 249 -8.92 14.28 18.10
C THR A 249 -8.10 15.56 17.98
N GLY A 250 -7.10 15.56 17.07
CA GLY A 250 -6.08 16.60 16.94
C GLY A 250 -4.82 16.33 17.77
N ASP A 251 -4.83 15.34 18.66
CA ASP A 251 -3.62 14.83 19.31
C ASP A 251 -2.90 13.86 18.38
N VAL A 252 -1.69 14.22 17.98
CA VAL A 252 -0.91 13.47 16.98
C VAL A 252 -0.58 12.06 17.43
N GLN A 253 -0.30 11.86 18.73
CA GLN A 253 0.04 10.54 19.27
C GLN A 253 -1.19 9.64 19.30
N ILE A 254 -2.31 10.14 19.82
CA ILE A 254 -3.58 9.42 19.94
C ILE A 254 -4.10 9.07 18.53
N ASP A 255 -4.13 10.05 17.63
CA ASP A 255 -4.65 9.86 16.28
C ASP A 255 -3.80 8.86 15.47
N THR A 256 -2.47 8.98 15.55
CA THR A 256 -1.57 8.04 14.87
C THR A 256 -1.75 6.62 15.40
N GLN A 257 -1.86 6.44 16.73
CA GLN A 257 -2.12 5.15 17.34
C GLN A 257 -3.47 4.56 16.88
N ALA A 258 -4.54 5.37 16.91
CA ALA A 258 -5.87 4.92 16.52
C ALA A 258 -5.95 4.47 15.05
N ILE A 259 -5.31 5.22 14.14
CA ILE A 259 -5.25 4.90 12.71
C ILE A 259 -4.50 3.57 12.49
N HIS A 260 -3.34 3.40 13.11
CA HIS A 260 -2.53 2.18 12.94
C HIS A 260 -3.17 0.97 13.61
N ALA A 261 -3.93 1.13 14.69
CA ALA A 261 -4.68 0.04 15.31
C ALA A 261 -5.76 -0.54 14.37
N ARG A 262 -6.38 0.28 13.49
CA ARG A 262 -7.28 -0.22 12.45
C ARG A 262 -6.55 -1.07 11.42
N LEU A 263 -5.40 -0.61 10.94
CA LEU A 263 -4.58 -1.38 10.00
C LEU A 263 -4.05 -2.67 10.64
N GLU A 264 -3.63 -2.63 11.91
CA GLU A 264 -3.22 -3.82 12.65
C GLU A 264 -4.34 -4.85 12.73
N SER A 265 -5.58 -4.39 13.04
CA SER A 265 -6.75 -5.27 13.08
C SER A 265 -6.98 -6.00 11.75
N ALA A 266 -6.90 -5.29 10.63
CA ALA A 266 -7.03 -5.88 9.29
C ALA A 266 -5.89 -6.87 8.98
N ILE A 267 -4.64 -6.53 9.35
CA ILE A 267 -3.48 -7.41 9.15
C ILE A 267 -3.61 -8.69 9.99
N ARG A 268 -4.12 -8.60 11.22
CA ARG A 268 -4.34 -9.78 12.07
C ARG A 268 -5.36 -10.75 11.48
N GLN A 269 -6.36 -10.24 10.78
CA GLN A 269 -7.40 -11.06 10.12
C GLN A 269 -6.88 -11.69 8.82
N HIS A 270 -5.95 -11.03 8.11
CA HIS A 270 -5.40 -11.45 6.82
C HIS A 270 -3.87 -11.36 6.82
N PRO A 271 -3.19 -12.09 7.74
CA PRO A 271 -1.76 -11.97 7.91
C PRO A 271 -0.96 -12.46 6.69
N ASP A 272 -1.50 -13.39 5.93
CA ASP A 272 -0.94 -13.93 4.69
C ASP A 272 -0.90 -12.91 3.52
N GLN A 273 -1.59 -11.78 3.66
CA GLN A 273 -1.66 -10.75 2.62
C GLN A 273 -0.88 -9.48 2.95
N TRP A 274 -0.22 -9.38 4.10
CA TRP A 274 0.62 -8.21 4.45
C TRP A 274 2.10 -8.42 4.13
N LEU A 275 2.80 -7.30 3.84
CA LEU A 275 4.22 -7.28 3.45
C LEU A 275 5.16 -7.52 4.64
N TRP A 276 5.28 -8.77 5.11
CA TRP A 276 6.13 -9.13 6.24
C TRP A 276 7.63 -9.02 5.97
N ASN A 277 8.09 -8.96 4.73
CA ASN A 277 9.51 -8.88 4.38
C ASN A 277 10.12 -7.46 4.51
N HIS A 278 9.37 -6.48 5.02
CA HIS A 278 9.87 -5.17 5.40
C HIS A 278 10.28 -5.15 6.88
N ARG A 279 11.45 -4.59 7.22
CA ARG A 279 11.94 -4.48 8.61
C ARG A 279 11.13 -3.46 9.40
N ARG A 280 9.91 -3.84 9.81
CA ARG A 280 8.91 -2.95 10.41
C ARG A 280 9.36 -2.30 11.71
N TRP A 281 10.11 -3.02 12.53
CA TRP A 281 10.63 -2.56 13.83
C TRP A 281 12.12 -2.25 13.79
N LYS A 282 12.66 -1.78 12.65
CA LYS A 282 14.08 -1.45 12.47
C LYS A 282 14.51 -0.29 13.37
N THR A 283 13.72 0.76 13.45
CA THR A 283 13.98 1.89 14.34
C THR A 283 13.47 1.56 15.74
N ARG A 284 14.36 1.64 16.72
CA ARG A 284 14.05 1.32 18.11
C ARG A 284 14.00 2.58 18.97
N PRO A 285 13.21 2.57 20.07
CA PRO A 285 13.33 3.59 21.11
C PRO A 285 14.78 3.73 21.60
N PRO A 286 15.20 4.92 22.08
CA PRO A 286 16.53 5.11 22.65
C PRO A 286 16.83 4.10 23.75
N GLY A 287 18.01 3.46 23.67
CA GLY A 287 18.46 2.47 24.64
C GLY A 287 17.98 1.03 24.38
N GLU A 288 17.05 0.81 23.46
CA GLU A 288 16.62 -0.55 23.11
C GLU A 288 17.53 -1.21 22.05
N PRO A 289 17.80 -2.52 22.17
CA PRO A 289 18.66 -3.23 21.22
C PRO A 289 18.00 -3.38 19.84
N PRO A 290 18.81 -3.54 18.76
CA PRO A 290 18.30 -3.84 17.44
C PRO A 290 17.59 -5.20 17.42
N LEU A 291 16.54 -5.31 16.58
CA LEU A 291 15.74 -6.55 16.45
C LEU A 291 16.13 -7.38 15.21
N TYR A 292 16.96 -6.82 14.31
CA TYR A 292 17.36 -7.48 13.04
C TYR A 292 18.87 -7.54 12.91
#